data_3022d1dca32ce2901b54f20289720379
#
_entry.id   3022d1dca32ce2901b54f20289720379
#
_cell.length_a   1.000
_cell.length_b   1.000
_cell.length_c   1.000
_cell.angle_alpha   90.00
_cell.angle_beta   90.00
_cell.angle_gamma   90.00
#
_symmetry.space_group_name_H-M   'P 1'
#
loop_
_entity.id
_entity.type
_entity.pdbx_description
1 polymer ?
#
loop_
_entity_poly.entity_id
_entity_poly.type
_entity_poly.pdbx_seq_one_letter_code
_entity_poly.pdbx_strand_id
1 'polypeptide(L)'
;MDIAQKDRIAVKNFGPIREVNVELGDLTLLIGAQASGKSLFLQMFKLIKDRFAILKSLENYGFVVNNKLENLLNRYLGEGLSSMWTEESEFVLNDKTYTRKCFESSPKGNPADKVFYIPAQRILSIADGRPKYFMEFSENDPFVLRKFSDTLRLLIQNGLGDSGVLYPLPNRLKSTIKRMYDKAIFHGGKVVLDEKGGQRKIAMNVENMHLPLMTWSAGQKEFMPLLMAFYCLSGPPQNVVNRKEYEYIILEEPEMGLHPLAIQTIILQMIEFIHAGYKVIVSTHSPVLLEFVWAYNYLKSIPEDKRVGALCEVFGMQSSKKYNLNFLNDIYEKDIKTYYFSRDTSGKVKAKDISSLDVYSEDVAINEWGGLTQFSSKANEVVSKYMAQYGE
;
A
#
# COMPACT_ATOMS: atom_id res chain seq x y z
N MET A 1 16.94 22.07 15.28
CA MET A 1 16.18 20.93 14.73
C MET A 1 16.28 21.04 13.22
N ASP A 2 17.08 20.18 12.60
CA ASP A 2 17.08 20.10 11.14
C ASP A 2 15.69 19.66 10.70
N ILE A 3 15.01 20.52 9.96
CA ILE A 3 13.75 20.17 9.31
C ILE A 3 14.12 19.08 8.31
N ALA A 4 13.79 17.83 8.63
CA ALA A 4 14.04 16.71 7.75
C ALA A 4 13.43 17.06 6.37
N GLN A 5 14.31 17.18 5.36
CA GLN A 5 13.91 17.53 4.01
C GLN A 5 12.89 16.48 3.52
N LYS A 6 11.67 16.94 3.22
CA LYS A 6 10.62 16.06 2.71
C LYS A 6 10.98 15.59 1.31
N ASP A 7 10.79 14.31 1.05
CA ASP A 7 11.01 13.78 -0.30
C ASP A 7 9.97 14.32 -1.27
N ARG A 8 10.43 14.85 -2.38
CA ARG A 8 9.62 15.35 -3.47
C ARG A 8 9.94 14.58 -4.73
N ILE A 9 8.91 14.03 -5.36
CA ILE A 9 9.04 13.32 -6.63
C ILE A 9 8.22 14.00 -7.72
N ALA A 10 8.86 14.30 -8.86
CA ALA A 10 8.21 14.76 -10.06
C ALA A 10 8.44 13.77 -11.21
N VAL A 11 7.38 13.51 -11.96
CA VAL A 11 7.39 12.67 -13.18
C VAL A 11 6.74 13.46 -14.30
N LYS A 12 7.45 13.61 -15.43
CA LYS A 12 6.95 14.29 -16.62
C LYS A 12 7.08 13.40 -17.85
N ASN A 13 6.10 13.48 -18.74
CA ASN A 13 6.08 12.86 -20.07
C ASN A 13 6.46 11.37 -20.07
N PHE A 14 5.88 10.60 -19.12
CA PHE A 14 6.08 9.16 -19.03
C PHE A 14 4.77 8.41 -19.22
N GLY A 15 4.62 7.67 -20.32
CA GLY A 15 3.39 6.99 -20.68
C GLY A 15 2.17 7.95 -20.67
N PRO A 16 1.13 7.67 -19.86
CA PRO A 16 -0.02 8.57 -19.74
C PRO A 16 0.25 9.82 -18.88
N ILE A 17 1.32 9.83 -18.09
CA ILE A 17 1.63 10.92 -17.16
C ILE A 17 2.19 12.11 -17.95
N ARG A 18 1.47 13.24 -17.90
CA ARG A 18 1.96 14.52 -18.43
C ARG A 18 2.89 15.20 -17.43
N GLU A 19 2.39 15.42 -16.23
CA GLU A 19 3.14 16.02 -15.13
C GLU A 19 2.47 15.69 -13.79
N VAL A 20 3.23 15.03 -12.94
CA VAL A 20 2.86 14.70 -11.57
C VAL A 20 3.96 15.15 -10.65
N ASN A 21 3.62 15.92 -9.63
CA ASN A 21 4.54 16.42 -8.61
C ASN A 21 3.92 16.14 -7.25
N VAL A 22 4.61 15.33 -6.44
CA VAL A 22 4.14 14.85 -5.14
C VAL A 22 5.22 15.09 -4.10
N GLU A 23 4.88 15.79 -3.04
CA GLU A 23 5.65 15.86 -1.80
C GLU A 23 5.18 14.75 -0.87
N LEU A 24 6.09 13.90 -0.41
CA LEU A 24 5.75 12.76 0.43
C LEU A 24 5.69 13.19 1.90
N GLY A 25 4.53 12.93 2.53
CA GLY A 25 4.37 13.00 3.98
C GLY A 25 4.80 11.70 4.67
N ASP A 26 4.53 11.59 5.95
CA ASP A 26 4.63 10.33 6.70
C ASP A 26 3.56 9.34 6.21
N LEU A 27 2.37 9.84 5.85
CA LEU A 27 1.34 9.13 5.09
C LEU A 27 1.02 9.93 3.83
N THR A 28 1.05 9.28 2.67
CA THR A 28 0.66 9.89 1.39
C THR A 28 -0.40 9.04 0.71
N LEU A 29 -1.58 9.61 0.47
CA LEU A 29 -2.64 8.96 -0.27
C LEU A 29 -2.68 9.46 -1.71
N LEU A 30 -2.75 8.53 -2.65
CA LEU A 30 -2.94 8.79 -4.08
C LEU A 30 -4.32 8.27 -4.47
N ILE A 31 -5.20 9.18 -4.86
CA ILE A 31 -6.57 8.84 -5.27
C ILE A 31 -6.81 9.21 -6.73
N GLY A 32 -7.89 8.74 -7.30
CA GLY A 32 -8.29 9.05 -8.67
C GLY A 32 -8.92 7.86 -9.37
N ALA A 33 -9.53 8.07 -10.52
CA ALA A 33 -10.19 7.03 -11.30
C ALA A 33 -9.25 5.87 -11.65
N GLN A 34 -9.81 4.74 -12.05
CA GLN A 34 -9.04 3.63 -12.61
C GLN A 34 -8.22 4.10 -13.80
N ALA A 35 -7.05 3.49 -13.99
CA ALA A 35 -6.10 3.84 -15.07
C ALA A 35 -5.63 5.32 -15.05
N SER A 36 -5.71 6.02 -13.92
CA SER A 36 -5.19 7.40 -13.75
C SER A 36 -3.67 7.46 -13.49
N GLY A 37 -2.93 6.37 -13.68
CA GLY A 37 -1.47 6.37 -13.60
C GLY A 37 -0.87 6.25 -12.18
N LYS A 38 -1.68 6.06 -11.14
CA LYS A 38 -1.21 5.90 -9.75
C LYS A 38 -0.18 4.78 -9.59
N SER A 39 -0.51 3.57 -10.03
CA SER A 39 0.38 2.41 -9.97
C SER A 39 1.67 2.61 -10.76
N LEU A 40 1.57 3.24 -11.94
CA LEU A 40 2.74 3.55 -12.75
C LEU A 40 3.67 4.54 -12.03
N PHE A 41 3.11 5.59 -11.41
CA PHE A 41 3.85 6.54 -10.59
C PHE A 41 4.55 5.85 -9.42
N LEU A 42 3.85 4.98 -8.68
CA LEU A 42 4.40 4.22 -7.55
C LEU A 42 5.52 3.26 -7.96
N GLN A 43 5.34 2.57 -9.09
CA GLN A 43 6.38 1.69 -9.62
C GLN A 43 7.62 2.49 -10.04
N MET A 44 7.44 3.66 -10.67
CA MET A 44 8.58 4.52 -11.01
C MET A 44 9.27 5.10 -9.78
N PHE A 45 8.54 5.45 -8.73
CA PHE A 45 9.15 5.84 -7.45
C PHE A 45 10.05 4.72 -6.91
N LYS A 46 9.54 3.47 -6.85
CA LYS A 46 10.35 2.31 -6.43
C LYS A 46 11.55 2.12 -7.34
N LEU A 47 11.37 2.19 -8.66
CA LEU A 47 12.48 2.02 -9.60
C LEU A 47 13.60 3.06 -9.38
N ILE A 48 13.25 4.32 -9.11
CA ILE A 48 14.23 5.38 -8.85
C ILE A 48 14.98 5.14 -7.54
N LYS A 49 14.27 4.80 -6.48
CA LYS A 49 14.86 4.56 -5.15
C LYS A 49 15.72 3.30 -5.12
N ASP A 50 15.26 2.22 -5.73
CA ASP A 50 15.80 0.87 -5.55
C ASP A 50 16.44 0.29 -6.81
N ARG A 51 16.70 1.09 -7.85
CA ARG A 51 17.11 0.57 -9.16
C ARG A 51 18.27 -0.41 -9.10
N PHE A 52 19.27 -0.17 -8.24
CA PHE A 52 20.42 -1.06 -8.12
C PHE A 52 20.08 -2.38 -7.42
N ALA A 53 19.19 -2.34 -6.42
CA ALA A 53 18.67 -3.54 -5.78
C ALA A 53 17.80 -4.35 -6.75
N ILE A 54 17.01 -3.66 -7.59
CA ILE A 54 16.20 -4.27 -8.65
C ILE A 54 17.10 -4.94 -9.69
N LEU A 55 18.11 -4.25 -10.21
CA LEU A 55 19.08 -4.82 -11.17
C LEU A 55 19.76 -6.04 -10.59
N LYS A 56 20.25 -5.95 -9.35
CA LYS A 56 20.90 -7.08 -8.66
C LYS A 56 19.95 -8.25 -8.45
N SER A 57 18.69 -7.97 -8.12
CA SER A 57 17.65 -9.00 -8.00
C SER A 57 17.39 -9.69 -9.33
N LEU A 58 17.25 -8.95 -10.43
CA LEU A 58 17.07 -9.51 -11.78
C LEU A 58 18.26 -10.39 -12.19
N GLU A 59 19.51 -9.91 -11.96
CA GLU A 59 20.71 -10.70 -12.21
C GLU A 59 20.71 -12.03 -11.42
N ASN A 60 20.33 -11.99 -10.14
CA ASN A 60 20.26 -13.19 -9.29
C ASN A 60 19.23 -14.22 -9.80
N TYR A 61 18.17 -13.76 -10.49
CA TYR A 61 17.22 -14.62 -11.17
C TYR A 61 17.63 -15.01 -12.59
N GLY A 62 18.86 -14.65 -13.03
CA GLY A 62 19.41 -15.01 -14.32
C GLY A 62 19.01 -14.09 -15.49
N PHE A 63 18.38 -12.96 -15.23
CA PHE A 63 18.04 -12.00 -16.29
C PHE A 63 19.25 -11.17 -16.71
N VAL A 64 19.42 -10.99 -18.01
CA VAL A 64 20.44 -10.13 -18.60
C VAL A 64 19.80 -8.80 -18.98
N VAL A 65 20.19 -7.72 -18.31
CA VAL A 65 19.64 -6.36 -18.55
C VAL A 65 20.51 -5.53 -19.49
N ASN A 66 21.79 -5.91 -19.65
CA ASN A 66 22.78 -5.26 -20.53
C ASN A 66 22.91 -3.72 -20.31
N ASN A 67 22.57 -3.22 -19.13
CA ASN A 67 22.59 -1.80 -18.78
C ASN A 67 21.87 -0.87 -19.80
N LYS A 68 20.84 -1.39 -20.48
CA LYS A 68 19.99 -0.60 -21.38
C LYS A 68 18.66 -0.30 -20.70
N LEU A 69 18.25 0.95 -20.76
CA LEU A 69 16.99 1.40 -20.13
C LEU A 69 15.78 0.60 -20.64
N GLU A 70 15.70 0.32 -21.94
CA GLU A 70 14.61 -0.44 -22.54
C GLU A 70 14.50 -1.84 -21.92
N ASN A 71 15.63 -2.53 -21.77
CA ASN A 71 15.67 -3.85 -21.17
C ASN A 71 15.24 -3.83 -19.71
N LEU A 72 15.71 -2.82 -18.97
CA LEU A 72 15.30 -2.62 -17.57
C LEU A 72 13.79 -2.38 -17.46
N LEU A 73 13.23 -1.46 -18.25
CA LEU A 73 11.80 -1.12 -18.21
C LEU A 73 10.92 -2.31 -18.63
N ASN A 74 11.30 -3.06 -19.68
CA ASN A 74 10.57 -4.24 -20.10
C ASN A 74 10.59 -5.34 -19.02
N ARG A 75 11.71 -5.56 -18.33
CA ARG A 75 11.79 -6.53 -17.22
C ARG A 75 11.14 -6.07 -15.94
N TYR A 76 11.02 -4.76 -15.75
CA TYR A 76 10.46 -4.15 -14.55
C TYR A 76 8.95 -3.94 -14.63
N LEU A 77 8.46 -3.35 -15.73
CA LEU A 77 7.05 -3.00 -15.92
C LEU A 77 6.26 -4.12 -16.64
N GLY A 78 6.93 -4.83 -17.56
CA GLY A 78 6.34 -5.81 -18.48
C GLY A 78 6.81 -5.54 -19.91
N GLU A 79 6.77 -6.56 -20.75
CA GLU A 79 7.27 -6.50 -22.13
C GLU A 79 6.53 -5.45 -22.97
N GLY A 80 7.28 -4.67 -23.77
CA GLY A 80 6.74 -3.61 -24.63
C GLY A 80 6.52 -2.26 -23.91
N LEU A 81 6.58 -2.24 -22.57
CA LEU A 81 6.31 -1.01 -21.80
C LEU A 81 7.50 -0.05 -21.73
N SER A 82 8.67 -0.42 -22.27
CA SER A 82 9.78 0.51 -22.46
C SER A 82 9.43 1.70 -23.36
N SER A 83 8.45 1.54 -24.27
CA SER A 83 7.93 2.60 -25.13
C SER A 83 7.26 3.75 -24.37
N MET A 84 6.95 3.58 -23.08
CA MET A 84 6.47 4.67 -22.22
C MET A 84 7.54 5.76 -21.97
N TRP A 85 8.82 5.42 -22.11
CA TRP A 85 9.91 6.38 -22.03
C TRP A 85 10.12 7.09 -23.37
N THR A 86 10.13 8.42 -23.35
CA THR A 86 10.43 9.27 -24.52
C THR A 86 11.64 10.16 -24.22
N GLU A 87 12.17 10.86 -25.21
CA GLU A 87 13.26 11.84 -25.03
C GLU A 87 12.87 12.98 -24.08
N GLU A 88 11.56 13.26 -23.96
CA GLU A 88 11.01 14.28 -23.07
C GLU A 88 10.71 13.77 -21.65
N SER A 89 10.92 12.48 -21.41
CA SER A 89 10.64 11.88 -20.09
C SER A 89 11.62 12.40 -19.05
N GLU A 90 11.10 12.95 -17.96
CA GLU A 90 11.88 13.51 -16.87
C GLU A 90 11.40 12.96 -15.53
N PHE A 91 12.36 12.54 -14.72
CA PHE A 91 12.11 12.11 -13.34
C PHE A 91 13.01 12.91 -12.40
N VAL A 92 12.41 13.52 -11.39
CA VAL A 92 13.14 14.26 -10.37
C VAL A 92 12.80 13.69 -9.01
N LEU A 93 13.81 13.41 -8.21
CA LEU A 93 13.65 13.04 -6.80
C LEU A 93 14.60 13.91 -5.98
N ASN A 94 14.05 14.77 -5.11
CA ASN A 94 14.82 15.70 -4.27
C ASN A 94 15.87 16.46 -5.08
N ASP A 95 15.50 17.33 -5.98
CA ASP A 95 16.37 18.16 -6.81
C ASP A 95 17.34 17.39 -7.73
N LYS A 96 17.34 16.06 -7.67
CA LYS A 96 18.14 15.22 -8.55
C LYS A 96 17.33 14.73 -9.73
N THR A 97 17.71 15.12 -10.93
CA THR A 97 17.13 14.63 -12.18
C THR A 97 17.72 13.28 -12.56
N TYR A 98 16.83 12.34 -12.87
CA TYR A 98 17.15 11.00 -13.35
C TYR A 98 16.91 10.93 -14.85
N THR A 99 17.99 11.01 -15.59
CA THR A 99 18.01 10.86 -17.05
C THR A 99 18.22 9.39 -17.43
N ARG A 100 18.07 9.06 -18.71
CA ARG A 100 18.37 7.75 -19.27
C ARG A 100 19.71 7.21 -18.79
N LYS A 101 20.79 8.00 -18.83
CA LYS A 101 22.14 7.62 -18.37
C LYS A 101 22.17 7.14 -16.90
N CYS A 102 21.31 7.67 -16.07
CA CYS A 102 21.23 7.25 -14.67
C CYS A 102 20.75 5.80 -14.54
N PHE A 103 19.85 5.36 -15.40
CA PHE A 103 19.31 3.99 -15.38
C PHE A 103 20.24 2.98 -16.04
N GLU A 104 21.14 3.42 -16.88
CA GLU A 104 22.09 2.58 -17.63
C GLU A 104 23.40 2.33 -16.86
N SER A 105 23.54 2.86 -15.65
CA SER A 105 24.72 2.64 -14.80
C SER A 105 24.61 1.34 -14.01
N SER A 106 25.74 0.61 -13.91
CA SER A 106 25.84 -0.65 -13.17
C SER A 106 25.79 -0.45 -11.65
N PRO A 107 25.21 -1.40 -10.91
CA PRO A 107 25.21 -1.40 -9.45
C PRO A 107 26.64 -1.58 -8.91
N LYS A 108 26.93 -0.92 -7.78
CA LYS A 108 28.16 -1.12 -7.01
C LYS A 108 27.81 -1.72 -5.65
N GLY A 109 28.57 -2.74 -5.25
CA GLY A 109 28.37 -3.40 -3.95
C GLY A 109 27.07 -4.20 -3.84
N ASN A 110 26.51 -4.26 -2.64
CA ASN A 110 25.25 -4.93 -2.35
C ASN A 110 24.19 -3.87 -1.96
N PRO A 111 23.45 -3.31 -2.91
CA PRO A 111 22.49 -2.23 -2.66
C PRO A 111 21.31 -2.76 -1.85
N ALA A 112 20.90 -1.96 -0.84
CA ALA A 112 19.73 -2.26 -0.02
C ALA A 112 18.43 -1.84 -0.72
N ASP A 113 17.37 -2.59 -0.48
CA ASP A 113 15.99 -2.24 -0.85
C ASP A 113 15.45 -1.21 0.15
N LYS A 114 15.04 -0.02 -0.33
CA LYS A 114 14.51 1.07 0.50
C LYS A 114 12.97 1.10 0.53
N VAL A 115 12.34 0.46 -0.44
CA VAL A 115 10.89 0.50 -0.64
C VAL A 115 10.32 -0.91 -0.59
N PHE A 116 9.52 -1.20 0.43
CA PHE A 116 8.71 -2.42 0.47
C PHE A 116 7.41 -2.18 -0.31
N TYR A 117 7.21 -2.93 -1.40
CA TYR A 117 6.09 -2.72 -2.31
C TYR A 117 5.06 -3.85 -2.19
N ILE A 118 3.82 -3.49 -1.88
CA ILE A 118 2.67 -4.39 -1.78
C ILE A 118 1.73 -4.08 -2.95
N PRO A 119 1.66 -4.92 -4.00
CA PRO A 119 0.89 -4.64 -5.22
C PRO A 119 -0.62 -4.82 -5.00
N ALA A 120 -1.43 -4.19 -5.87
CA ALA A 120 -2.88 -4.33 -5.85
C ALA A 120 -3.31 -5.78 -6.12
N GLN A 121 -2.76 -6.40 -7.16
CA GLN A 121 -3.10 -7.77 -7.58
C GLN A 121 -2.36 -8.84 -6.76
N ARG A 122 -2.26 -8.65 -5.45
CA ARG A 122 -1.47 -9.49 -4.54
C ARG A 122 -1.95 -10.94 -4.45
N ILE A 123 -3.23 -11.22 -4.73
CA ILE A 123 -3.74 -12.60 -4.76
C ILE A 123 -3.06 -13.44 -5.87
N LEU A 124 -2.62 -12.82 -6.96
CA LEU A 124 -1.89 -13.50 -8.02
C LEU A 124 -0.51 -14.01 -7.56
N SER A 125 -0.03 -13.51 -6.42
CA SER A 125 1.20 -14.01 -5.79
C SER A 125 1.05 -15.42 -5.22
N ILE A 126 -0.19 -15.90 -5.05
CA ILE A 126 -0.47 -17.21 -4.46
C ILE A 126 -1.10 -18.14 -5.50
N ALA A 127 -0.55 -19.33 -5.66
CA ALA A 127 -1.09 -20.40 -6.49
C ALA A 127 -1.24 -21.67 -5.65
N ASP A 128 -2.41 -22.29 -5.69
CA ASP A 128 -2.73 -23.53 -4.98
C ASP A 128 -2.34 -23.48 -3.48
N GLY A 129 -2.58 -22.33 -2.83
CA GLY A 129 -2.32 -22.13 -1.40
C GLY A 129 -0.86 -21.85 -1.05
N ARG A 130 0.03 -21.64 -2.00
CA ARG A 130 1.43 -21.28 -1.78
C ARG A 130 1.85 -20.04 -2.58
N PRO A 131 2.75 -19.19 -2.06
CA PRO A 131 3.34 -18.13 -2.87
C PRO A 131 4.16 -18.72 -4.01
N LYS A 132 4.03 -18.10 -5.18
CA LYS A 132 4.77 -18.47 -6.39
C LYS A 132 6.25 -18.09 -6.26
N TYR A 133 7.11 -18.84 -6.92
CA TYR A 133 8.49 -18.45 -7.18
C TYR A 133 8.53 -17.28 -8.17
N PHE A 134 9.56 -16.46 -8.10
CA PHE A 134 9.78 -15.35 -9.03
C PHE A 134 9.69 -15.80 -10.51
N MET A 135 10.21 -16.97 -10.83
CA MET A 135 10.27 -17.52 -12.19
C MET A 135 9.00 -18.26 -12.64
N GLU A 136 8.00 -18.42 -11.75
CA GLU A 136 6.68 -18.97 -12.11
C GLU A 136 5.74 -17.92 -12.73
N PHE A 137 6.17 -16.67 -12.78
CA PHE A 137 5.43 -15.58 -13.41
C PHE A 137 5.82 -15.40 -14.88
N SER A 138 4.90 -14.83 -15.66
CA SER A 138 5.17 -14.38 -17.03
C SER A 138 6.16 -13.21 -17.05
N GLU A 139 6.88 -13.04 -18.15
CA GLU A 139 7.70 -11.86 -18.40
C GLU A 139 6.88 -10.55 -18.47
N ASN A 140 5.57 -10.68 -18.73
CA ASN A 140 4.63 -9.57 -18.73
C ASN A 140 4.14 -9.17 -17.33
N ASP A 141 4.37 -10.00 -16.32
CA ASP A 141 4.03 -9.67 -14.95
C ASP A 141 5.04 -8.65 -14.38
N PRO A 142 4.59 -7.56 -13.74
CA PRO A 142 5.49 -6.55 -13.18
C PRO A 142 6.46 -7.14 -12.16
N PHE A 143 7.71 -6.63 -12.18
CA PHE A 143 8.73 -7.02 -11.19
C PHE A 143 8.22 -6.93 -9.75
N VAL A 144 7.47 -5.87 -9.42
CA VAL A 144 6.96 -5.66 -8.06
C VAL A 144 6.07 -6.79 -7.57
N LEU A 145 5.23 -7.37 -8.44
CA LEU A 145 4.40 -8.53 -8.10
C LEU A 145 5.24 -9.81 -7.93
N ARG A 146 6.17 -10.05 -8.85
CA ARG A 146 7.07 -11.21 -8.81
C ARG A 146 7.95 -11.18 -7.56
N LYS A 147 8.55 -10.02 -7.25
CA LYS A 147 9.40 -9.84 -6.07
C LYS A 147 8.61 -9.95 -4.77
N PHE A 148 7.40 -9.40 -4.74
CA PHE A 148 6.49 -9.52 -3.60
C PHE A 148 6.18 -10.99 -3.30
N SER A 149 5.77 -11.76 -4.30
CA SER A 149 5.49 -13.18 -4.17
C SER A 149 6.68 -13.97 -3.63
N ASP A 150 7.87 -13.73 -4.18
CA ASP A 150 9.09 -14.42 -3.73
C ASP A 150 9.47 -14.06 -2.29
N THR A 151 9.22 -12.82 -1.87
CA THR A 151 9.39 -12.39 -0.49
C THR A 151 8.46 -13.16 0.46
N LEU A 152 7.19 -13.32 0.09
CA LEU A 152 6.22 -14.10 0.88
C LEU A 152 6.60 -15.59 0.94
N ARG A 153 7.12 -16.14 -0.16
CA ARG A 153 7.62 -17.51 -0.22
C ARG A 153 8.78 -17.73 0.76
N LEU A 154 9.78 -16.85 0.72
CA LEU A 154 10.91 -16.90 1.63
C LEU A 154 10.47 -16.76 3.10
N LEU A 155 9.48 -15.91 3.37
CA LEU A 155 8.89 -15.77 4.70
C LEU A 155 8.32 -17.10 5.21
N ILE A 156 7.52 -17.79 4.40
CA ILE A 156 6.96 -19.10 4.75
C ILE A 156 8.05 -20.14 4.96
N GLN A 157 9.07 -20.16 4.10
CA GLN A 157 10.12 -21.18 4.15
C GLN A 157 11.06 -20.98 5.34
N ASN A 158 11.42 -19.75 5.67
CA ASN A 158 12.52 -19.47 6.57
C ASN A 158 12.20 -18.50 7.73
N GLY A 159 11.05 -17.82 7.67
CA GLY A 159 10.79 -16.66 8.52
C GLY A 159 9.74 -16.82 9.61
N LEU A 160 8.90 -17.85 9.55
CA LEU A 160 7.73 -17.97 10.44
C LEU A 160 7.90 -19.02 11.55
N GLY A 161 9.07 -19.68 11.60
CA GLY A 161 9.35 -20.74 12.59
C GLY A 161 8.58 -22.04 12.34
N ASP A 162 8.82 -23.04 13.20
CA ASP A 162 8.33 -24.41 13.02
C ASP A 162 6.90 -24.64 13.54
N SER A 163 6.21 -23.58 14.01
CA SER A 163 4.89 -23.74 14.65
C SER A 163 3.77 -24.15 13.67
N GLY A 164 3.98 -24.03 12.36
CA GLY A 164 2.96 -24.30 11.35
C GLY A 164 1.76 -23.35 11.40
N VAL A 165 1.73 -22.38 12.33
CA VAL A 165 0.63 -21.41 12.48
C VAL A 165 1.04 -20.09 11.84
N LEU A 166 0.21 -19.59 10.90
CA LEU A 166 0.40 -18.29 10.25
C LEU A 166 -0.45 -17.19 10.92
N TYR A 167 -1.60 -17.51 11.48
CA TYR A 167 -2.43 -16.58 12.23
C TYR A 167 -3.20 -17.31 13.33
N PRO A 168 -3.24 -16.76 14.55
CA PRO A 168 -2.49 -15.59 15.00
C PRO A 168 -1.04 -15.95 15.33
N LEU A 169 -0.08 -15.16 14.81
CA LEU A 169 1.32 -15.27 15.21
C LEU A 169 1.60 -14.45 16.47
N PRO A 170 2.30 -15.01 17.48
CA PRO A 170 2.74 -14.26 18.64
C PRO A 170 3.72 -13.14 18.23
N ASN A 171 3.65 -11.99 18.91
CA ASN A 171 4.60 -10.88 18.81
C ASN A 171 4.80 -10.26 17.42
N ARG A 172 3.89 -10.53 16.46
CA ARG A 172 3.96 -9.92 15.12
C ARG A 172 3.07 -8.70 14.97
N LEU A 173 1.89 -8.71 15.56
CA LEU A 173 0.95 -7.61 15.54
C LEU A 173 0.66 -7.13 16.95
N LYS A 174 0.37 -5.83 17.11
CA LYS A 174 -0.16 -5.31 18.37
C LYS A 174 -1.47 -6.01 18.70
N SER A 175 -1.70 -6.29 19.98
CA SER A 175 -2.88 -7.04 20.45
C SER A 175 -4.22 -6.42 20.01
N THR A 176 -4.28 -5.09 19.97
CA THR A 176 -5.45 -4.34 19.49
C THR A 176 -5.72 -4.61 18.02
N ILE A 177 -4.70 -4.47 17.16
CA ILE A 177 -4.80 -4.71 15.71
C ILE A 177 -5.17 -6.17 15.43
N LYS A 178 -4.51 -7.12 16.12
CA LYS A 178 -4.81 -8.55 16.00
C LYS A 178 -6.28 -8.86 16.30
N ARG A 179 -6.83 -8.31 17.40
CA ARG A 179 -8.23 -8.49 17.76
C ARG A 179 -9.19 -7.91 16.72
N MET A 180 -8.85 -6.77 16.12
CA MET A 180 -9.69 -6.18 15.08
C MET A 180 -9.65 -6.99 13.78
N TYR A 181 -8.50 -7.55 13.39
CA TYR A 181 -8.44 -8.49 12.26
C TYR A 181 -9.23 -9.76 12.54
N ASP A 182 -9.17 -10.28 13.77
CA ASP A 182 -9.99 -11.44 14.14
C ASP A 182 -11.47 -11.14 13.99
N LYS A 183 -11.94 -10.01 14.54
CA LYS A 183 -13.33 -9.59 14.43
C LYS A 183 -13.78 -9.30 12.99
N ALA A 184 -12.92 -8.73 12.16
CA ALA A 184 -13.30 -8.25 10.83
C ALA A 184 -13.10 -9.27 9.71
N ILE A 185 -12.20 -10.26 9.88
CA ILE A 185 -11.73 -11.12 8.80
C ILE A 185 -11.74 -12.60 9.18
N PHE A 186 -11.14 -12.97 10.31
CA PHE A 186 -10.90 -14.38 10.63
C PHE A 186 -11.98 -15.04 11.50
N HIS A 187 -12.71 -14.25 12.30
CA HIS A 187 -13.84 -14.73 13.14
C HIS A 187 -13.48 -15.97 13.98
N GLY A 188 -12.31 -15.96 14.64
CA GLY A 188 -11.79 -17.08 15.43
C GLY A 188 -11.06 -18.14 14.61
N GLY A 189 -11.00 -18.02 13.30
CA GLY A 189 -10.27 -18.92 12.42
C GLY A 189 -8.77 -18.84 12.63
N LYS A 190 -8.09 -19.98 12.59
CA LYS A 190 -6.62 -20.08 12.68
C LYS A 190 -6.05 -20.43 11.33
N VAL A 191 -5.17 -19.56 10.79
CA VAL A 191 -4.46 -19.86 9.55
C VAL A 191 -3.23 -20.70 9.86
N VAL A 192 -3.07 -21.79 9.13
CA VAL A 192 -2.01 -22.78 9.31
C VAL A 192 -1.32 -23.11 8.00
N LEU A 193 -0.12 -23.67 8.10
CA LEU A 193 0.55 -24.35 6.99
C LEU A 193 0.17 -25.83 7.06
N ASP A 194 -0.58 -26.31 6.07
CA ASP A 194 -0.86 -27.71 5.88
C ASP A 194 0.27 -28.38 5.09
N GLU A 195 0.81 -29.45 5.63
CA GLU A 195 1.91 -30.22 5.00
C GLU A 195 1.41 -31.49 4.29
N LYS A 196 0.09 -31.69 4.23
CA LYS A 196 -0.48 -32.85 3.54
C LYS A 196 -0.13 -32.80 2.05
N GLY A 197 0.36 -33.92 1.52
CA GLY A 197 0.78 -34.02 0.12
C GLY A 197 2.19 -33.53 -0.17
N GLY A 198 3.06 -33.36 0.83
CA GLY A 198 4.49 -33.05 0.65
C GLY A 198 4.81 -31.60 0.28
N GLN A 199 3.83 -30.72 0.33
CA GLN A 199 4.01 -29.27 0.12
C GLN A 199 3.33 -28.49 1.24
N ARG A 200 3.97 -27.38 1.66
CA ARG A 200 3.36 -26.46 2.62
C ARG A 200 2.35 -25.56 1.92
N LYS A 201 1.07 -25.70 2.27
CA LYS A 201 -0.02 -24.90 1.72
C LYS A 201 -0.75 -24.16 2.83
N ILE A 202 -1.19 -22.94 2.52
CA ILE A 202 -1.99 -22.13 3.43
C ILE A 202 -3.38 -22.71 3.52
N ALA A 203 -3.83 -22.97 4.74
CA ALA A 203 -5.18 -23.42 5.05
C ALA A 203 -5.70 -22.70 6.30
N MET A 204 -6.99 -22.79 6.57
CA MET A 204 -7.62 -22.22 7.77
C MET A 204 -8.42 -23.28 8.52
N ASN A 205 -8.21 -23.33 9.81
CA ASN A 205 -9.00 -24.16 10.72
C ASN A 205 -10.06 -23.27 11.38
N VAL A 206 -11.34 -23.60 11.18
CA VAL A 206 -12.48 -22.95 11.82
C VAL A 206 -13.29 -24.05 12.49
N GLU A 207 -13.37 -24.01 13.81
CA GLU A 207 -13.98 -25.09 14.61
C GLU A 207 -13.41 -26.46 14.22
N ASN A 208 -14.23 -27.36 13.65
CA ASN A 208 -13.86 -28.70 13.22
C ASN A 208 -13.58 -28.80 11.70
N MET A 209 -13.61 -27.67 10.98
CA MET A 209 -13.41 -27.64 9.54
C MET A 209 -11.97 -27.23 9.19
N HIS A 210 -11.41 -27.91 8.21
CA HIS A 210 -10.12 -27.57 7.60
C HIS A 210 -10.37 -27.07 6.17
N LEU A 211 -10.12 -25.79 5.95
CA LEU A 211 -10.49 -25.07 4.73
C LEU A 211 -9.24 -24.72 3.92
N PRO A 212 -9.01 -25.36 2.75
CA PRO A 212 -7.97 -24.93 1.82
C PRO A 212 -8.18 -23.47 1.37
N LEU A 213 -7.11 -22.73 1.08
CA LEU A 213 -7.17 -21.30 0.73
C LEU A 213 -8.21 -20.98 -0.36
N MET A 214 -8.36 -21.85 -1.36
CA MET A 214 -9.26 -21.60 -2.49
C MET A 214 -10.74 -21.59 -2.10
N THR A 215 -11.11 -22.17 -0.94
CA THR A 215 -12.49 -22.18 -0.43
C THR A 215 -12.84 -20.97 0.45
N TRP A 216 -11.85 -20.11 0.76
CA TRP A 216 -12.07 -18.93 1.59
C TRP A 216 -12.89 -17.86 0.86
N SER A 217 -13.45 -16.92 1.61
CA SER A 217 -14.08 -15.73 1.03
C SER A 217 -13.07 -14.89 0.22
N ALA A 218 -13.57 -14.08 -0.72
CA ALA A 218 -12.70 -13.20 -1.51
C ALA A 218 -11.86 -12.29 -0.62
N GLY A 219 -12.47 -11.66 0.39
CA GLY A 219 -11.77 -10.77 1.31
C GLY A 219 -10.67 -11.47 2.11
N GLN A 220 -10.91 -12.70 2.59
CA GLN A 220 -9.88 -13.48 3.30
C GLN A 220 -8.70 -13.84 2.38
N LYS A 221 -8.98 -14.20 1.12
CA LYS A 221 -7.95 -14.51 0.12
C LYS A 221 -7.10 -13.29 -0.20
N GLU A 222 -7.73 -12.14 -0.42
CA GLU A 222 -7.04 -10.88 -0.69
C GLU A 222 -6.23 -10.38 0.50
N PHE A 223 -6.74 -10.60 1.72
CA PHE A 223 -6.07 -10.15 2.94
C PHE A 223 -4.85 -11.02 3.30
N MET A 224 -4.85 -12.31 2.97
CA MET A 224 -3.77 -13.21 3.41
C MET A 224 -2.37 -12.78 2.94
N PRO A 225 -2.12 -12.45 1.65
CA PRO A 225 -0.83 -11.92 1.23
C PRO A 225 -0.47 -10.59 1.91
N LEU A 226 -1.47 -9.75 2.18
CA LEU A 226 -1.29 -8.47 2.88
C LEU A 226 -0.85 -8.70 4.33
N LEU A 227 -1.50 -9.62 5.05
CA LEU A 227 -1.11 -10.01 6.41
C LEU A 227 0.33 -10.52 6.47
N MET A 228 0.73 -11.36 5.52
CA MET A 228 2.10 -11.88 5.44
C MET A 228 3.11 -10.76 5.21
N ALA A 229 2.78 -9.79 4.35
CA ALA A 229 3.60 -8.59 4.14
C ALA A 229 3.72 -7.76 5.44
N PHE A 230 2.63 -7.61 6.18
CA PHE A 230 2.66 -6.93 7.48
C PHE A 230 3.56 -7.66 8.50
N TYR A 231 3.59 -8.98 8.47
CA TYR A 231 4.53 -9.75 9.29
C TYR A 231 6.01 -9.53 8.90
N CYS A 232 6.30 -9.23 7.63
CA CYS A 232 7.65 -8.84 7.23
C CYS A 232 8.09 -7.52 7.89
N LEU A 233 7.16 -6.58 8.07
CA LEU A 233 7.41 -5.21 8.50
C LEU A 233 7.22 -4.99 10.01
N SER A 234 6.40 -5.84 10.67
CA SER A 234 6.08 -5.76 12.10
C SER A 234 6.78 -6.84 12.92
N GLY A 235 6.83 -6.62 14.23
CA GLY A 235 7.37 -7.58 15.20
C GLY A 235 8.91 -7.64 15.21
N PRO A 236 9.51 -8.67 15.81
CA PRO A 236 10.95 -8.81 15.91
C PRO A 236 11.61 -9.00 14.53
N PRO A 237 12.88 -8.59 14.36
CA PRO A 237 13.64 -8.80 13.12
C PRO A 237 13.63 -10.27 12.68
N GLN A 238 13.68 -10.47 11.36
CA GLN A 238 13.74 -11.80 10.75
C GLN A 238 14.97 -11.91 9.85
N ASN A 239 15.42 -13.12 9.62
CA ASN A 239 16.58 -13.39 8.74
C ASN A 239 16.21 -13.24 7.24
N VAL A 240 14.91 -13.27 6.94
CA VAL A 240 14.41 -13.25 5.54
C VAL A 240 14.21 -11.85 5.00
N VAL A 241 13.78 -10.93 5.87
CA VAL A 241 13.51 -9.53 5.51
C VAL A 241 14.24 -8.63 6.51
N ASN A 242 15.23 -7.90 6.01
CA ASN A 242 15.89 -6.88 6.83
C ASN A 242 15.05 -5.59 6.86
N ARG A 243 14.04 -5.58 7.69
CA ARG A 243 13.10 -4.46 7.80
C ARG A 243 13.75 -3.10 8.12
N LYS A 244 14.96 -3.09 8.69
CA LYS A 244 15.71 -1.88 9.02
C LYS A 244 16.23 -1.15 7.78
N GLU A 245 16.28 -1.80 6.64
CA GLU A 245 16.70 -1.22 5.38
C GLU A 245 15.57 -0.46 4.69
N TYR A 246 14.30 -0.83 4.96
CA TYR A 246 13.16 -0.16 4.36
C TYR A 246 12.87 1.19 5.02
N GLU A 247 12.68 2.20 4.18
CA GLU A 247 12.28 3.56 4.56
C GLU A 247 10.82 3.81 4.18
N TYR A 248 10.36 3.17 3.10
CA TYR A 248 9.03 3.36 2.51
C TYR A 248 8.27 2.05 2.44
N ILE A 249 6.96 2.16 2.69
CA ILE A 249 6.00 1.09 2.43
C ILE A 249 5.01 1.61 1.39
N ILE A 250 4.91 0.94 0.25
CA ILE A 250 3.86 1.20 -0.74
C ILE A 250 2.78 0.14 -0.59
N LEU A 251 1.52 0.61 -0.46
CA LEU A 251 0.33 -0.23 -0.48
C LEU A 251 -0.56 0.18 -1.66
N GLU A 252 -0.71 -0.69 -2.64
CA GLU A 252 -1.68 -0.47 -3.71
C GLU A 252 -3.01 -1.11 -3.33
N GLU A 253 -4.07 -0.29 -3.37
CA GLU A 253 -5.45 -0.69 -3.17
C GLU A 253 -5.64 -1.70 -2.01
N PRO A 254 -5.17 -1.35 -0.77
CA PRO A 254 -5.23 -2.28 0.35
C PRO A 254 -6.66 -2.71 0.72
N GLU A 255 -7.65 -1.93 0.31
CA GLU A 255 -9.08 -2.17 0.51
C GLU A 255 -9.69 -3.23 -0.40
N MET A 256 -8.99 -3.68 -1.45
CA MET A 256 -9.56 -4.58 -2.46
C MET A 256 -10.18 -5.83 -1.83
N GLY A 257 -11.46 -6.06 -2.13
CA GLY A 257 -12.23 -7.19 -1.64
C GLY A 257 -12.60 -7.16 -0.16
N LEU A 258 -12.27 -6.07 0.57
CA LEU A 258 -12.46 -5.98 2.02
C LEU A 258 -13.72 -5.21 2.42
N HIS A 259 -14.34 -5.66 3.51
CA HIS A 259 -15.41 -4.92 4.17
C HIS A 259 -14.85 -3.65 4.86
N PRO A 260 -15.58 -2.53 4.95
CA PRO A 260 -15.12 -1.29 5.59
C PRO A 260 -14.50 -1.48 6.99
N LEU A 261 -15.03 -2.38 7.80
CA LEU A 261 -14.45 -2.70 9.12
C LEU A 261 -13.03 -3.25 9.04
N ALA A 262 -12.73 -4.05 8.01
CA ALA A 262 -11.38 -4.56 7.77
C ALA A 262 -10.44 -3.43 7.28
N ILE A 263 -10.94 -2.52 6.46
CA ILE A 263 -10.19 -1.34 5.99
C ILE A 263 -9.79 -0.46 7.18
N GLN A 264 -10.68 -0.23 8.15
CA GLN A 264 -10.35 0.49 9.39
C GLN A 264 -9.18 -0.16 10.14
N THR A 265 -9.12 -1.49 10.17
CA THR A 265 -8.00 -2.20 10.81
C THR A 265 -6.69 -2.02 10.03
N ILE A 266 -6.75 -1.96 8.70
CA ILE A 266 -5.57 -1.66 7.87
C ILE A 266 -5.08 -0.23 8.13
N ILE A 267 -5.97 0.74 8.32
CA ILE A 267 -5.59 2.11 8.70
C ILE A 267 -4.81 2.11 10.01
N LEU A 268 -5.26 1.38 11.03
CA LEU A 268 -4.52 1.23 12.29
C LEU A 268 -3.15 0.59 12.09
N GLN A 269 -3.03 -0.39 11.19
CA GLN A 269 -1.74 -0.98 10.84
C GLN A 269 -0.81 0.02 10.15
N MET A 270 -1.34 0.88 9.27
CA MET A 270 -0.56 1.96 8.65
C MET A 270 -0.07 2.96 9.70
N ILE A 271 -0.91 3.35 10.66
CA ILE A 271 -0.51 4.22 11.77
C ILE A 271 0.61 3.56 12.59
N GLU A 272 0.55 2.26 12.81
CA GLU A 272 1.62 1.51 13.50
C GLU A 272 2.93 1.51 12.71
N PHE A 273 2.87 1.40 11.38
CA PHE A 273 4.06 1.52 10.54
C PHE A 273 4.68 2.92 10.58
N ILE A 274 3.84 3.96 10.56
CA ILE A 274 4.29 5.35 10.68
C ILE A 274 4.94 5.59 12.05
N HIS A 275 4.35 5.06 13.12
CA HIS A 275 4.95 5.09 14.46
C HIS A 275 6.30 4.36 14.51
N ALA A 276 6.46 3.28 13.77
CA ALA A 276 7.71 2.54 13.65
C ALA A 276 8.77 3.25 12.78
N GLY A 277 8.45 4.40 12.19
CA GLY A 277 9.35 5.25 11.42
C GLY A 277 9.31 5.07 9.90
N TYR A 278 8.40 4.24 9.37
CA TYR A 278 8.22 4.13 7.93
C TYR A 278 7.41 5.30 7.37
N LYS A 279 7.72 5.72 6.15
CA LYS A 279 6.83 6.54 5.32
C LYS A 279 5.90 5.62 4.52
N VAL A 280 4.59 5.84 4.62
CA VAL A 280 3.58 4.98 4.00
C VAL A 280 2.95 5.71 2.82
N ILE A 281 2.95 5.09 1.64
CA ILE A 281 2.34 5.62 0.41
C ILE A 281 1.26 4.65 -0.03
N VAL A 282 0.05 5.15 -0.20
CA VAL A 282 -1.13 4.31 -0.50
C VAL A 282 -1.81 4.80 -1.77
N SER A 283 -2.05 3.93 -2.74
CA SER A 283 -3.06 4.21 -3.76
C SER A 283 -4.39 3.60 -3.34
N THR A 284 -5.48 4.33 -3.50
CA THR A 284 -6.80 3.88 -3.05
C THR A 284 -7.94 4.41 -3.90
N HIS A 285 -9.04 3.66 -3.90
CA HIS A 285 -10.36 4.06 -4.40
C HIS A 285 -11.41 4.07 -3.27
N SER A 286 -10.99 3.84 -2.03
CA SER A 286 -11.89 3.74 -0.88
C SER A 286 -12.15 5.11 -0.25
N PRO A 287 -13.41 5.54 -0.10
CA PRO A 287 -13.72 6.73 0.68
C PRO A 287 -13.34 6.57 2.16
N VAL A 288 -13.31 5.35 2.71
CA VAL A 288 -13.00 5.08 4.14
C VAL A 288 -11.61 5.59 4.53
N LEU A 289 -10.61 5.50 3.62
CA LEU A 289 -9.29 6.06 3.90
C LEU A 289 -9.31 7.59 3.95
N LEU A 290 -10.11 8.21 3.10
CA LEU A 290 -10.26 9.68 3.10
C LEU A 290 -11.09 10.17 4.29
N GLU A 291 -12.12 9.44 4.68
CA GLU A 291 -12.88 9.70 5.91
C GLU A 291 -11.97 9.73 7.13
N PHE A 292 -11.01 8.79 7.20
CA PHE A 292 -10.00 8.82 8.25
C PHE A 292 -9.13 10.08 8.19
N VAL A 293 -8.61 10.46 7.01
CA VAL A 293 -7.75 11.66 6.87
C VAL A 293 -8.55 12.93 7.18
N TRP A 294 -9.79 13.00 6.72
CA TRP A 294 -10.70 14.10 7.04
C TRP A 294 -10.92 14.20 8.56
N ALA A 295 -11.30 13.10 9.21
CA ALA A 295 -11.48 13.07 10.66
C ALA A 295 -10.20 13.46 11.40
N TYR A 296 -9.05 12.94 10.97
CA TYR A 296 -7.74 13.29 11.52
C TYR A 296 -7.47 14.81 11.44
N ASN A 297 -7.72 15.43 10.28
CA ASN A 297 -7.52 16.87 10.09
C ASN A 297 -8.33 17.71 11.10
N TYR A 298 -9.59 17.33 11.36
CA TYR A 298 -10.43 18.00 12.34
C TYR A 298 -10.02 17.68 13.78
N LEU A 299 -9.73 16.43 14.09
CA LEU A 299 -9.35 16.01 15.44
C LEU A 299 -7.99 16.58 15.87
N LYS A 300 -7.14 16.99 14.94
CA LYS A 300 -5.88 17.67 15.23
C LYS A 300 -6.09 19.02 15.93
N SER A 301 -7.25 19.66 15.76
CA SER A 301 -7.59 20.96 16.35
C SER A 301 -8.17 20.89 17.77
N ILE A 302 -8.60 19.71 18.25
CA ILE A 302 -9.14 19.57 19.62
C ILE A 302 -8.00 19.50 20.66
N PRO A 303 -8.31 19.71 21.97
CA PRO A 303 -7.32 19.59 23.04
C PRO A 303 -6.54 18.28 23.01
N GLU A 304 -5.24 18.34 23.22
CA GLU A 304 -4.31 17.23 23.03
C GLU A 304 -4.67 16.00 23.88
N ASP A 305 -5.09 16.22 25.14
CA ASP A 305 -5.52 15.17 26.07
C ASP A 305 -6.77 14.40 25.62
N LYS A 306 -7.52 14.93 24.64
CA LYS A 306 -8.73 14.31 24.07
C LYS A 306 -8.48 13.57 22.76
N ARG A 307 -7.41 13.89 22.04
CA ARG A 307 -7.16 13.41 20.67
C ARG A 307 -7.15 11.89 20.54
N VAL A 308 -6.43 11.21 21.43
CA VAL A 308 -6.34 9.72 21.41
C VAL A 308 -7.69 9.09 21.72
N GLY A 309 -8.45 9.66 22.68
CA GLY A 309 -9.80 9.17 23.00
C GLY A 309 -10.73 9.29 21.80
N ALA A 310 -10.78 10.46 21.17
CA ALA A 310 -11.59 10.70 19.98
C ALA A 310 -11.22 9.78 18.82
N LEU A 311 -9.92 9.55 18.58
CA LEU A 311 -9.48 8.63 17.55
C LEU A 311 -9.87 7.17 17.86
N CYS A 312 -9.81 6.77 19.13
CA CYS A 312 -10.33 5.47 19.55
C CYS A 312 -11.83 5.30 19.25
N GLU A 313 -12.63 6.34 19.46
CA GLU A 313 -14.06 6.33 19.13
C GLU A 313 -14.30 6.17 17.63
N VAL A 314 -13.53 6.87 16.78
CA VAL A 314 -13.58 6.70 15.31
C VAL A 314 -13.38 5.23 14.90
N PHE A 315 -12.47 4.53 15.57
CA PHE A 315 -12.21 3.10 15.30
C PHE A 315 -13.10 2.14 16.10
N GLY A 316 -14.08 2.62 16.84
CA GLY A 316 -14.93 1.79 17.70
C GLY A 316 -14.13 1.03 18.77
N MET A 317 -13.03 1.61 19.24
CA MET A 317 -12.17 1.03 20.26
C MET A 317 -12.45 1.67 21.63
N GLN A 318 -12.34 0.88 22.70
CA GLN A 318 -12.35 1.40 24.05
C GLN A 318 -10.98 1.99 24.38
N SER A 319 -10.96 3.27 24.78
CA SER A 319 -9.78 3.90 25.37
C SER A 319 -9.55 3.30 26.76
N SER A 320 -8.68 2.32 26.86
CA SER A 320 -8.35 1.65 28.12
C SER A 320 -6.85 1.64 28.34
N LYS A 321 -6.42 1.93 29.57
CA LYS A 321 -5.00 1.80 29.99
C LYS A 321 -4.40 0.40 29.79
N LYS A 322 -5.28 -0.61 29.57
CA LYS A 322 -4.87 -1.98 29.29
C LYS A 322 -4.20 -2.16 27.92
N TYR A 323 -4.40 -1.23 26.99
CA TYR A 323 -3.85 -1.29 25.64
C TYR A 323 -2.78 -0.23 25.46
N ASN A 324 -1.61 -0.61 24.92
CA ASN A 324 -0.61 0.35 24.51
C ASN A 324 -1.09 1.07 23.24
N LEU A 325 -1.61 2.29 23.41
CA LEU A 325 -2.14 3.14 22.34
C LEU A 325 -1.18 4.29 21.96
N ASN A 326 0.07 4.27 22.43
CA ASN A 326 1.04 5.35 22.18
C ASN A 326 1.21 5.62 20.68
N PHE A 327 1.11 4.60 19.83
CA PHE A 327 1.20 4.77 18.38
C PHE A 327 0.07 5.65 17.79
N LEU A 328 -1.07 5.77 18.50
CA LEU A 328 -2.16 6.68 18.10
C LEU A 328 -1.89 8.12 18.50
N ASN A 329 -1.08 8.36 19.52
CA ASN A 329 -0.72 9.71 19.91
C ASN A 329 0.24 10.34 18.89
N ASP A 330 1.24 9.58 18.49
CA ASP A 330 2.30 10.05 17.61
C ASP A 330 1.82 10.45 16.22
N ILE A 331 0.65 9.94 15.77
CA ILE A 331 0.11 10.26 14.44
C ILE A 331 -0.18 11.77 14.31
N TYR A 332 -0.53 12.47 15.40
CA TYR A 332 -0.85 13.89 15.35
C TYR A 332 0.35 14.80 15.08
N GLU A 333 1.57 14.28 15.26
CA GLU A 333 2.82 14.96 14.90
C GLU A 333 3.27 14.65 13.48
N LYS A 334 2.51 13.82 12.76
CA LYS A 334 2.84 13.34 11.43
C LYS A 334 2.21 14.17 10.33
N ASP A 335 2.86 14.19 9.18
CA ASP A 335 2.36 14.87 7.99
C ASP A 335 1.58 13.89 7.12
N ILE A 336 0.34 14.24 6.81
CA ILE A 336 -0.53 13.46 5.93
C ILE A 336 -0.81 14.27 4.67
N LYS A 337 -0.54 13.67 3.51
CA LYS A 337 -0.75 14.27 2.19
C LYS A 337 -1.74 13.45 1.39
N THR A 338 -2.56 14.10 0.59
CA THR A 338 -3.51 13.47 -0.31
C THR A 338 -3.47 14.13 -1.68
N TYR A 339 -3.26 13.31 -2.73
CA TYR A 339 -3.17 13.78 -4.11
C TYR A 339 -4.22 13.12 -4.99
N TYR A 340 -4.91 13.95 -5.76
CA TYR A 340 -5.87 13.51 -6.76
C TYR A 340 -5.22 13.42 -8.14
N PHE A 341 -5.18 12.21 -8.68
CA PHE A 341 -4.71 11.90 -10.03
C PHE A 341 -5.89 11.95 -11.00
N SER A 342 -5.88 12.90 -11.91
CA SER A 342 -6.94 13.09 -12.90
C SER A 342 -6.38 13.11 -14.31
N ARG A 343 -7.23 12.76 -15.29
CA ARG A 343 -6.91 12.93 -16.70
C ARG A 343 -7.47 14.28 -17.18
N ASP A 344 -6.65 15.02 -17.92
CA ASP A 344 -7.10 16.22 -18.63
C ASP A 344 -7.87 15.85 -19.91
N THR A 345 -8.36 16.87 -20.62
CA THR A 345 -9.12 16.71 -21.88
C THR A 345 -8.33 16.02 -22.99
N SER A 346 -7.01 16.00 -22.93
CA SER A 346 -6.13 15.25 -23.84
C SER A 346 -5.88 13.80 -23.40
N GLY A 347 -6.51 13.34 -22.31
CA GLY A 347 -6.32 12.02 -21.73
C GLY A 347 -5.01 11.86 -20.94
N LYS A 348 -4.24 12.93 -20.75
CA LYS A 348 -2.99 12.92 -19.99
C LYS A 348 -3.23 13.14 -18.50
N VAL A 349 -2.40 12.49 -17.69
CA VAL A 349 -2.52 12.48 -16.22
C VAL A 349 -1.79 13.65 -15.58
N LYS A 350 -2.45 14.27 -14.60
CA LYS A 350 -1.92 15.27 -13.67
C LYS A 350 -2.27 14.90 -12.24
N ALA A 351 -1.50 15.40 -11.28
CA ALA A 351 -1.83 15.29 -9.84
C ALA A 351 -2.08 16.67 -9.24
N LYS A 352 -3.03 16.72 -8.30
CA LYS A 352 -3.40 17.90 -7.54
C LYS A 352 -3.39 17.58 -6.06
N ASP A 353 -2.80 18.45 -5.24
CA ASP A 353 -2.87 18.35 -3.78
C ASP A 353 -4.29 18.69 -3.32
N ILE A 354 -4.90 17.76 -2.58
CA ILE A 354 -6.22 17.92 -1.98
C ILE A 354 -6.18 17.58 -0.47
N SER A 355 -5.02 17.74 0.16
CA SER A 355 -4.77 17.29 1.55
C SER A 355 -5.70 17.91 2.60
N SER A 356 -6.29 19.07 2.32
CA SER A 356 -7.26 19.70 3.22
C SER A 356 -8.55 18.90 3.36
N LEU A 357 -8.97 18.20 2.30
CA LEU A 357 -10.27 17.51 2.21
C LEU A 357 -11.46 18.37 2.68
N ASP A 358 -11.36 19.69 2.45
CA ASP A 358 -12.35 20.66 2.89
C ASP A 358 -13.63 20.53 2.05
N VAL A 359 -14.69 20.05 2.69
CA VAL A 359 -16.02 19.86 2.05
C VAL A 359 -16.70 21.18 1.69
N TYR A 360 -16.22 22.32 2.19
CA TYR A 360 -16.73 23.65 1.86
C TYR A 360 -15.88 24.38 0.81
N SER A 361 -14.85 23.73 0.29
CA SER A 361 -14.00 24.30 -0.77
C SER A 361 -14.81 24.59 -2.03
N GLU A 362 -14.53 25.70 -2.68
CA GLU A 362 -15.06 26.01 -4.04
C GLU A 362 -14.44 25.09 -5.11
N ASP A 363 -13.31 24.48 -4.80
CA ASP A 363 -12.61 23.54 -5.67
C ASP A 363 -13.27 22.17 -5.60
N VAL A 364 -13.92 21.78 -6.69
CA VAL A 364 -14.66 20.50 -6.82
C VAL A 364 -13.77 19.28 -6.51
N ALA A 365 -12.48 19.29 -6.89
CA ALA A 365 -11.59 18.18 -6.59
C ALA A 365 -11.32 18.03 -5.09
N ILE A 366 -11.31 19.12 -4.34
CA ILE A 366 -11.15 19.12 -2.87
C ILE A 366 -12.47 18.76 -2.21
N ASN A 367 -13.55 19.44 -2.57
CA ASN A 367 -14.88 19.29 -1.97
C ASN A 367 -15.44 17.87 -2.17
N GLU A 368 -15.30 17.29 -3.36
CA GLU A 368 -15.79 15.95 -3.70
C GLU A 368 -14.73 14.86 -3.50
N TRP A 369 -13.63 15.17 -2.87
CA TRP A 369 -12.52 14.24 -2.60
C TRP A 369 -12.08 13.48 -3.86
N GLY A 370 -11.83 14.23 -4.94
CA GLY A 370 -11.47 13.65 -6.22
C GLY A 370 -12.60 12.84 -6.88
N GLY A 371 -13.84 13.14 -6.54
CA GLY A 371 -15.03 12.47 -7.07
C GLY A 371 -15.50 11.24 -6.29
N LEU A 372 -14.82 10.86 -5.22
CA LEU A 372 -15.21 9.68 -4.41
C LEU A 372 -16.51 9.88 -3.63
N THR A 373 -16.88 11.13 -3.31
CA THR A 373 -18.13 11.47 -2.63
C THR A 373 -19.23 11.96 -3.59
N GLN A 374 -18.92 12.17 -4.86
CA GLN A 374 -19.82 12.79 -5.85
C GLN A 374 -21.18 12.10 -5.94
N PHE A 375 -21.18 10.76 -6.01
CA PHE A 375 -22.45 10.01 -6.10
C PHE A 375 -23.28 10.16 -4.83
N SER A 376 -22.67 10.05 -3.66
CA SER A 376 -23.35 10.19 -2.37
C SER A 376 -23.92 11.60 -2.19
N SER A 377 -23.15 12.63 -2.54
CA SER A 377 -23.61 14.03 -2.50
C SER A 377 -24.78 14.26 -3.44
N LYS A 378 -24.69 13.76 -4.68
CA LYS A 378 -25.78 13.86 -5.66
C LYS A 378 -27.04 13.11 -5.24
N ALA A 379 -26.88 11.90 -4.69
CA ALA A 379 -28.01 11.11 -4.18
C ALA A 379 -28.72 11.86 -3.04
N ASN A 380 -27.96 12.41 -2.07
CA ASN A 380 -28.51 13.18 -0.97
C ASN A 380 -29.24 14.45 -1.45
N GLU A 381 -28.66 15.19 -2.40
CA GLU A 381 -29.28 16.38 -3.00
C GLU A 381 -30.63 16.04 -3.63
N VAL A 382 -30.65 14.98 -4.47
CA VAL A 382 -31.85 14.55 -5.17
C VAL A 382 -32.91 14.05 -4.20
N VAL A 383 -32.55 13.19 -3.24
CA VAL A 383 -33.49 12.70 -2.22
C VAL A 383 -34.04 13.86 -1.40
N SER A 384 -33.20 14.76 -0.90
CA SER A 384 -33.66 15.94 -0.13
C SER A 384 -34.62 16.82 -0.92
N LYS A 385 -34.33 17.08 -2.20
CA LYS A 385 -35.20 17.85 -3.10
C LYS A 385 -36.59 17.22 -3.22
N TYR A 386 -36.65 15.91 -3.51
CA TYR A 386 -37.91 15.23 -3.72
C TYR A 386 -38.68 14.97 -2.42
N MET A 387 -37.97 14.71 -1.30
CA MET A 387 -38.63 14.60 0.01
C MET A 387 -39.20 15.95 0.47
N ALA A 388 -38.51 17.06 0.20
CA ALA A 388 -39.08 18.39 0.48
C ALA A 388 -40.31 18.74 -0.40
N GLN A 389 -40.41 18.18 -1.60
CA GLN A 389 -41.50 18.44 -2.52
C GLN A 389 -42.71 17.48 -2.35
N TYR A 390 -42.47 16.23 -1.98
CA TYR A 390 -43.47 15.16 -1.99
C TYR A 390 -43.48 14.30 -0.71
N GLY A 391 -42.56 14.53 0.25
CA GLY A 391 -42.55 13.81 1.53
C GLY A 391 -43.69 14.30 2.43
N GLU A 392 -44.45 13.37 2.99
CA GLU A 392 -45.50 13.66 4.00
C GLU A 392 -44.87 14.04 5.37
#